data_a41362dccb8b47a5b4a042a0685b0048
#
_entry.id   a41362dccb8b47a5b4a042a0685b0048
#
_cell.length_a   1.000
_cell.length_b   1.000
_cell.length_c   1.000
_cell.angle_alpha   90.00
_cell.angle_beta   90.00
_cell.angle_gamma   90.00
#
_symmetry.space_group_name_H-M   'P 1'
#
loop_
_entity.id
_entity.type
_entity.pdbx_description
1 polymer ?
#
loop_
_entity_poly.entity_id
_entity_poly.type
_entity_poly.pdbx_seq_one_letter_code
_entity_poly.pdbx_strand_id
1 'polypeptide(L)'
;MGQKVHPYGFRLGFTKPWKSRWFAERDYDKQLHEDVKLKNELKDKLKSAGVSAIEIERPGNKLRIIIKTARPGIIIGRKGAEIDKLKGELQKRTGGKDIFVDIQEVHKPELYAQLVSESIALQLEKRVGFRRAMRKAVDSALRFGCKGIKVRVSGRLNGNEIARSEWYLQGRLPLHTLRADIDFGFTEARTTYGVIGVKCWVYKGEILQQKKREGQQAAAGGF
;
A
#
# COMPACT_ATOMS: atom_id res chain seq x y z
N MET A 1 -27.50 2.73 0.78
CA MET A 1 -26.24 3.49 0.49
C MET A 1 -25.58 2.89 -0.74
N GLY A 2 -25.25 3.72 -1.74
CA GLY A 2 -24.60 3.25 -2.97
C GLY A 2 -23.20 2.69 -2.72
N GLN A 3 -22.72 1.89 -3.66
CA GLN A 3 -21.37 1.34 -3.63
C GLN A 3 -20.33 2.46 -3.77
N LYS A 4 -19.16 2.27 -3.13
CA LYS A 4 -18.05 3.21 -3.19
C LYS A 4 -16.98 2.68 -4.12
N VAL A 5 -16.52 3.52 -5.04
CA VAL A 5 -15.38 3.20 -5.90
C VAL A 5 -14.11 3.14 -5.06
N HIS A 6 -13.20 2.20 -5.41
CA HIS A 6 -11.92 2.08 -4.72
C HIS A 6 -11.09 3.36 -4.95
N PRO A 7 -10.59 4.03 -3.88
CA PRO A 7 -9.93 5.34 -4.02
C PRO A 7 -8.71 5.33 -4.94
N TYR A 8 -7.95 4.24 -4.94
CA TYR A 8 -6.81 4.07 -5.82
C TYR A 8 -7.24 3.90 -7.28
N GLY A 9 -8.26 3.05 -7.54
CA GLY A 9 -8.79 2.81 -8.88
C GLY A 9 -9.40 4.08 -9.51
N PHE A 10 -10.10 4.89 -8.70
CA PHE A 10 -10.65 6.16 -9.15
C PHE A 10 -9.59 7.16 -9.65
N ARG A 11 -8.35 7.07 -9.13
CA ARG A 11 -7.23 7.96 -9.45
C ARG A 11 -6.20 7.36 -10.39
N LEU A 12 -6.44 6.14 -10.83
CA LEU A 12 -5.52 5.43 -11.71
C LEU A 12 -5.43 6.13 -13.07
N GLY A 13 -4.20 6.30 -13.58
CA GLY A 13 -3.95 7.04 -14.82
C GLY A 13 -3.95 8.56 -14.68
N PHE A 14 -4.45 9.11 -13.57
CA PHE A 14 -4.45 10.55 -13.31
C PHE A 14 -3.37 10.96 -12.28
N THR A 15 -3.45 10.44 -11.05
CA THR A 15 -2.47 10.73 -9.99
C THR A 15 -1.72 9.48 -9.52
N LYS A 16 -2.23 8.30 -9.79
CA LYS A 16 -1.65 7.02 -9.38
C LYS A 16 -1.29 6.16 -10.58
N PRO A 17 -0.07 5.60 -10.66
CA PRO A 17 0.32 4.62 -11.67
C PRO A 17 -0.19 3.22 -11.32
N TRP A 18 -0.11 2.30 -12.27
CA TRP A 18 -0.34 0.88 -12.02
C TRP A 18 0.73 0.30 -11.09
N LYS A 19 0.34 -0.64 -10.23
CA LYS A 19 1.28 -1.37 -9.35
C LYS A 19 2.03 -2.49 -10.08
N SER A 20 1.48 -2.97 -11.19
CA SER A 20 2.19 -3.83 -12.14
C SER A 20 2.31 -3.07 -13.45
N ARG A 21 3.54 -2.89 -13.96
CA ARG A 21 3.85 -2.09 -15.15
C ARG A 21 4.51 -2.99 -16.18
N TRP A 22 3.70 -3.62 -17.01
CA TRP A 22 4.12 -4.45 -18.12
C TRP A 22 2.99 -4.60 -19.13
N PHE A 23 3.32 -5.05 -20.33
CA PHE A 23 2.38 -5.31 -21.41
C PHE A 23 2.63 -6.72 -21.95
N ALA A 24 1.59 -7.47 -22.26
CA ALA A 24 1.66 -8.78 -22.91
C ALA A 24 0.47 -8.94 -23.84
N GLU A 25 0.74 -9.42 -25.08
CA GLU A 25 -0.31 -9.67 -26.07
C GLU A 25 -0.95 -11.05 -25.92
N ARG A 26 -0.13 -12.11 -25.73
CA ARG A 26 -0.60 -13.52 -25.77
C ARG A 26 -0.66 -14.19 -24.41
N ASP A 27 0.29 -13.93 -23.50
CA ASP A 27 0.42 -14.62 -22.21
C ASP A 27 -0.01 -13.75 -21.03
N TYR A 28 -0.98 -12.87 -21.23
CA TYR A 28 -1.45 -11.94 -20.20
C TYR A 28 -2.01 -12.68 -18.96
N ASP A 29 -2.80 -13.72 -19.18
CA ASP A 29 -3.40 -14.55 -18.13
C ASP A 29 -2.34 -15.19 -17.23
N LYS A 30 -1.34 -15.82 -17.81
CA LYS A 30 -0.25 -16.50 -17.09
C LYS A 30 0.57 -15.50 -16.26
N GLN A 31 0.98 -14.39 -16.89
CA GLN A 31 1.78 -13.37 -16.23
C GLN A 31 1.00 -12.67 -15.09
N LEU A 32 -0.30 -12.42 -15.27
CA LEU A 32 -1.14 -11.87 -14.24
C LEU A 32 -1.27 -12.80 -13.03
N HIS A 33 -1.49 -14.09 -13.26
CA HIS A 33 -1.57 -15.09 -12.19
C HIS A 33 -0.24 -15.27 -11.45
N GLU A 34 0.89 -15.24 -12.17
CA GLU A 34 2.22 -15.23 -11.56
C GLU A 34 2.38 -14.01 -10.64
N ASP A 35 2.03 -12.80 -11.11
CA ASP A 35 2.16 -11.58 -10.33
C ASP A 35 1.30 -11.60 -9.07
N VAL A 36 0.06 -12.07 -9.17
CA VAL A 36 -0.85 -12.18 -8.01
C VAL A 36 -0.30 -13.15 -6.98
N LYS A 37 0.16 -14.33 -7.41
CA LYS A 37 0.77 -15.32 -6.53
C LYS A 37 2.02 -14.77 -5.84
N LEU A 38 2.93 -14.18 -6.60
CA LEU A 38 4.17 -13.58 -6.09
C LEU A 38 3.88 -12.47 -5.06
N LYS A 39 2.94 -11.57 -5.35
CA LYS A 39 2.56 -10.49 -4.42
C LYS A 39 2.00 -11.03 -3.11
N ASN A 40 1.13 -12.02 -3.16
CA ASN A 40 0.54 -12.61 -1.97
C ASN A 40 1.60 -13.34 -1.12
N GLU A 41 2.44 -14.14 -1.73
CA GLU A 41 3.52 -14.86 -1.03
C GLU A 41 4.55 -13.92 -0.40
N LEU A 42 4.97 -12.90 -1.15
CA LEU A 42 5.88 -11.88 -0.63
C LEU A 42 5.25 -11.11 0.54
N LYS A 43 3.97 -10.76 0.43
CA LYS A 43 3.25 -10.08 1.51
C LYS A 43 3.16 -10.94 2.77
N ASP A 44 2.91 -12.24 2.61
CA ASP A 44 2.83 -13.18 3.75
C ASP A 44 4.19 -13.41 4.41
N LYS A 45 5.25 -13.60 3.62
CA LYS A 45 6.62 -13.78 4.14
C LYS A 45 7.16 -12.54 4.83
N LEU A 46 6.85 -11.36 4.30
CA LEU A 46 7.40 -10.09 4.75
C LEU A 46 6.48 -9.30 5.68
N LYS A 47 5.48 -9.94 6.31
CA LYS A 47 4.57 -9.29 7.28
C LYS A 47 5.32 -8.56 8.40
N SER A 48 6.41 -9.12 8.91
CA SER A 48 7.22 -8.52 9.98
C SER A 48 7.96 -7.26 9.55
N ALA A 49 8.28 -7.14 8.27
CA ALA A 49 8.99 -6.00 7.71
C ALA A 49 8.09 -4.76 7.50
N GLY A 50 6.76 -4.91 7.53
CA GLY A 50 5.82 -3.83 7.29
C GLY A 50 5.88 -3.34 5.83
N VAL A 51 5.37 -4.14 4.91
CA VAL A 51 5.36 -3.84 3.48
C VAL A 51 4.16 -2.97 3.13
N SER A 52 4.39 -1.77 2.60
CA SER A 52 3.33 -0.85 2.19
C SER A 52 2.79 -1.15 0.80
N ALA A 53 3.67 -1.49 -0.14
CA ALA A 53 3.31 -1.83 -1.52
C ALA A 53 4.38 -2.72 -2.16
N ILE A 54 3.96 -3.57 -3.09
CA ILE A 54 4.82 -4.36 -3.96
C ILE A 54 4.47 -4.00 -5.39
N GLU A 55 5.45 -3.47 -6.13
CA GLU A 55 5.32 -3.12 -7.54
C GLU A 55 6.12 -4.10 -8.38
N ILE A 56 5.61 -4.46 -9.55
CA ILE A 56 6.25 -5.42 -10.46
C ILE A 56 6.42 -4.76 -11.83
N GLU A 57 7.62 -4.87 -12.39
CA GLU A 57 7.96 -4.44 -13.73
C GLU A 57 8.55 -5.63 -14.49
N ARG A 58 8.16 -5.78 -15.76
CA ARG A 58 8.68 -6.86 -16.64
C ARG A 58 9.31 -6.26 -17.90
N PRO A 59 10.54 -5.75 -17.81
CA PRO A 59 11.27 -5.32 -19.00
C PRO A 59 11.81 -6.54 -19.76
N GLY A 60 11.13 -6.96 -20.84
CA GLY A 60 11.49 -8.15 -21.62
C GLY A 60 11.45 -9.43 -20.77
N ASN A 61 12.56 -10.18 -20.73
CA ASN A 61 12.66 -11.42 -19.94
C ASN A 61 13.08 -11.24 -18.47
N LYS A 62 13.25 -10.00 -18.03
CA LYS A 62 13.65 -9.70 -16.64
C LYS A 62 12.43 -9.39 -15.79
N LEU A 63 12.49 -9.74 -14.50
CA LEU A 63 11.47 -9.43 -13.52
C LEU A 63 12.05 -8.50 -12.45
N ARG A 64 11.55 -7.28 -12.39
CA ARG A 64 11.95 -6.32 -11.35
C ARG A 64 10.83 -6.20 -10.33
N ILE A 65 11.13 -6.48 -9.07
CA ILE A 65 10.20 -6.41 -7.94
C ILE A 65 10.65 -5.27 -7.04
N ILE A 66 9.81 -4.25 -6.91
CA ILE A 66 10.07 -3.09 -6.05
C ILE A 66 9.24 -3.26 -4.77
N ILE A 67 9.91 -3.40 -3.63
CA ILE A 67 9.28 -3.60 -2.33
C ILE A 67 9.41 -2.32 -1.51
N LYS A 68 8.28 -1.65 -1.23
CA LYS A 68 8.23 -0.48 -0.35
C LYS A 68 7.97 -0.92 1.07
N THR A 69 8.93 -0.74 1.97
CA THR A 69 8.88 -1.26 3.33
C THR A 69 9.27 -0.21 4.38
N ALA A 70 8.69 -0.32 5.58
CA ALA A 70 9.05 0.50 6.71
C ALA A 70 10.34 0.04 7.42
N ARG A 71 10.71 -1.24 7.24
CA ARG A 71 11.87 -1.84 7.93
C ARG A 71 12.74 -2.62 6.93
N PRO A 72 13.53 -1.93 6.10
CA PRO A 72 14.34 -2.57 5.06
C PRO A 72 15.38 -3.55 5.64
N GLY A 73 15.91 -3.29 6.82
CA GLY A 73 16.90 -4.14 7.46
C GLY A 73 16.44 -5.58 7.70
N ILE A 74 15.14 -5.81 7.91
CA ILE A 74 14.59 -7.17 8.09
C ILE A 74 14.63 -7.95 6.77
N ILE A 75 14.42 -7.28 5.63
CA ILE A 75 14.41 -7.91 4.30
C ILE A 75 15.83 -8.15 3.82
N ILE A 76 16.73 -7.21 4.07
CA ILE A 76 18.13 -7.31 3.63
C ILE A 76 18.85 -8.38 4.47
N GLY A 77 18.59 -8.43 5.77
CA GLY A 77 19.23 -9.33 6.69
C GLY A 77 20.72 -9.03 6.93
N ARG A 78 21.39 -9.92 7.64
CA ARG A 78 22.84 -9.79 7.89
C ARG A 78 23.62 -10.02 6.59
N LYS A 79 24.39 -9.04 6.16
CA LYS A 79 25.25 -9.10 4.95
C LYS A 79 24.48 -9.45 3.65
N GLY A 80 23.17 -9.22 3.59
CA GLY A 80 22.36 -9.52 2.40
C GLY A 80 21.87 -10.97 2.26
N ALA A 81 22.10 -11.84 3.24
CA ALA A 81 21.77 -13.26 3.16
C ALA A 81 20.27 -13.52 2.96
N GLU A 82 19.38 -12.71 3.54
CA GLU A 82 17.95 -12.90 3.43
C GLU A 82 17.43 -12.51 2.03
N ILE A 83 17.95 -11.43 1.45
CA ILE A 83 17.58 -11.01 0.10
C ILE A 83 18.07 -12.00 -0.96
N ASP A 84 19.25 -12.60 -0.78
CA ASP A 84 19.78 -13.61 -1.71
C ASP A 84 18.99 -14.92 -1.64
N LYS A 85 18.59 -15.36 -0.46
CA LYS A 85 17.64 -16.48 -0.30
C LYS A 85 16.31 -16.20 -1.00
N LEU A 86 15.76 -15.01 -0.78
CA LEU A 86 14.50 -14.59 -1.38
C LEU A 86 14.61 -14.57 -2.92
N LYS A 87 15.70 -14.04 -3.48
CA LYS A 87 15.96 -14.09 -4.92
C LYS A 87 16.01 -15.52 -5.45
N GLY A 88 16.76 -16.42 -4.79
CA GLY A 88 16.89 -17.82 -5.19
C GLY A 88 15.54 -18.57 -5.16
N GLU A 89 14.69 -18.31 -4.15
CA GLU A 89 13.36 -18.90 -4.09
C GLU A 89 12.43 -18.39 -5.20
N LEU A 90 12.48 -17.09 -5.48
CA LEU A 90 11.71 -16.48 -6.55
C LEU A 90 12.14 -17.00 -7.93
N GLN A 91 13.45 -17.15 -8.19
CA GLN A 91 13.98 -17.71 -9.45
C GLN A 91 13.49 -19.13 -9.70
N LYS A 92 13.48 -19.99 -8.68
CA LYS A 92 12.96 -21.36 -8.79
C LYS A 92 11.49 -21.39 -9.21
N ARG A 93 10.69 -20.40 -8.78
CA ARG A 93 9.24 -20.32 -9.06
C ARG A 93 8.90 -19.69 -10.41
N THR A 94 9.74 -18.79 -10.89
CA THR A 94 9.51 -18.06 -12.15
C THR A 94 10.18 -18.71 -13.37
N GLY A 95 10.59 -19.97 -13.23
CA GLY A 95 11.18 -20.73 -14.36
C GLY A 95 12.54 -20.22 -14.82
N GLY A 96 13.36 -19.67 -13.90
CA GLY A 96 14.73 -19.24 -14.19
C GLY A 96 14.87 -17.84 -14.80
N LYS A 97 13.84 -17.01 -14.75
CA LYS A 97 13.94 -15.61 -15.19
C LYS A 97 14.90 -14.83 -14.29
N ASP A 98 15.60 -13.86 -14.87
CA ASP A 98 16.45 -12.93 -14.10
C ASP A 98 15.61 -12.04 -13.20
N ILE A 99 15.81 -12.13 -11.86
CA ILE A 99 15.05 -11.37 -10.88
C ILE A 99 15.90 -10.30 -10.23
N PHE A 100 15.39 -9.07 -10.29
CA PHE A 100 15.94 -7.92 -9.58
C PHE A 100 14.98 -7.51 -8.47
N VAL A 101 15.47 -7.53 -7.22
CA VAL A 101 14.70 -7.05 -6.07
C VAL A 101 15.27 -5.70 -5.65
N ASP A 102 14.42 -4.68 -5.70
CA ASP A 102 14.71 -3.31 -5.27
C ASP A 102 13.92 -3.01 -3.99
N ILE A 103 14.62 -2.58 -2.94
CA ILE A 103 14.01 -2.29 -1.65
C ILE A 103 14.02 -0.79 -1.43
N GLN A 104 12.81 -0.22 -1.34
CA GLN A 104 12.62 1.20 -1.08
C GLN A 104 12.13 1.42 0.35
N GLU A 105 12.86 2.24 1.10
CA GLU A 105 12.49 2.59 2.45
C GLU A 105 11.34 3.59 2.49
N VAL A 106 10.42 3.36 3.42
CA VAL A 106 9.30 4.25 3.73
C VAL A 106 9.62 5.03 5.01
N HIS A 107 10.03 6.28 4.87
CA HIS A 107 10.46 7.12 6.02
C HIS A 107 9.34 7.43 7.03
N LYS A 108 8.08 7.54 6.59
CA LYS A 108 6.92 7.88 7.44
C LYS A 108 5.83 6.82 7.29
N PRO A 109 5.94 5.68 7.96
CA PRO A 109 4.99 4.57 7.82
C PRO A 109 3.55 4.95 8.21
N GLU A 110 3.38 5.92 9.10
CA GLU A 110 2.08 6.42 9.57
C GLU A 110 1.27 7.14 8.49
N LEU A 111 1.90 7.55 7.39
CA LEU A 111 1.23 8.15 6.23
C LEU A 111 0.81 7.13 5.17
N TYR A 112 1.13 5.85 5.35
CA TYR A 112 0.75 4.78 4.43
C TYR A 112 -0.43 3.99 4.98
N ALA A 113 -1.56 4.09 4.30
CA ALA A 113 -2.83 3.52 4.77
C ALA A 113 -2.75 2.00 5.01
N GLN A 114 -1.98 1.26 4.21
CA GLN A 114 -1.79 -0.18 4.39
C GLN A 114 -1.08 -0.50 5.71
N LEU A 115 0.00 0.21 6.04
CA LEU A 115 0.75 0.00 7.28
C LEU A 115 -0.06 0.39 8.51
N VAL A 116 -0.83 1.47 8.41
CA VAL A 116 -1.76 1.89 9.48
C VAL A 116 -2.83 0.83 9.71
N SER A 117 -3.44 0.29 8.64
CA SER A 117 -4.46 -0.77 8.77
C SER A 117 -3.89 -2.05 9.37
N GLU A 118 -2.68 -2.46 8.98
CA GLU A 118 -1.98 -3.62 9.55
C GLU A 118 -1.61 -3.42 11.03
N SER A 119 -1.15 -2.22 11.40
CA SER A 119 -0.88 -1.89 12.80
C SER A 119 -2.13 -1.98 13.68
N ILE A 120 -3.28 -1.52 13.19
CA ILE A 120 -4.56 -1.66 13.89
C ILE A 120 -4.97 -3.12 14.00
N ALA A 121 -4.87 -3.90 12.91
CA ALA A 121 -5.20 -5.31 12.88
C ALA A 121 -4.39 -6.10 13.91
N LEU A 122 -3.06 -5.89 13.96
CA LEU A 122 -2.18 -6.51 14.96
C LEU A 122 -2.55 -6.15 16.40
N GLN A 123 -3.00 -4.90 16.65
CA GLN A 123 -3.46 -4.52 17.99
C GLN A 123 -4.77 -5.20 18.36
N LEU A 124 -5.70 -5.37 17.40
CA LEU A 124 -6.96 -6.11 17.61
C LEU A 124 -6.72 -7.59 17.90
N GLU A 125 -5.78 -8.24 17.20
CA GLU A 125 -5.37 -9.62 17.46
C GLU A 125 -4.76 -9.77 18.86
N LYS A 126 -4.04 -8.76 19.35
CA LYS A 126 -3.53 -8.67 20.71
C LYS A 126 -4.58 -8.27 21.76
N ARG A 127 -5.86 -8.29 21.38
CA ARG A 127 -7.01 -7.96 22.26
C ARG A 127 -6.99 -6.53 22.83
N VAL A 128 -6.34 -5.58 22.14
CA VAL A 128 -6.46 -4.17 22.49
C VAL A 128 -7.84 -3.67 22.09
N GLY A 129 -8.48 -2.88 22.94
CA GLY A 129 -9.80 -2.30 22.65
C GLY A 129 -9.78 -1.49 21.34
N PHE A 130 -10.71 -1.80 20.44
CA PHE A 130 -10.72 -1.24 19.08
C PHE A 130 -10.78 0.30 19.06
N ARG A 131 -11.51 0.93 19.98
CA ARG A 131 -11.58 2.42 20.08
C ARG A 131 -10.21 3.01 20.39
N ARG A 132 -9.46 2.39 21.29
CA ARG A 132 -8.11 2.84 21.66
C ARG A 132 -7.13 2.65 20.49
N ALA A 133 -7.20 1.52 19.80
CA ALA A 133 -6.36 1.23 18.65
C ALA A 133 -6.61 2.24 17.50
N MET A 134 -7.89 2.48 17.15
CA MET A 134 -8.25 3.44 16.12
C MET A 134 -7.82 4.87 16.47
N ARG A 135 -8.10 5.33 17.68
CA ARG A 135 -7.74 6.68 18.13
C ARG A 135 -6.23 6.89 18.09
N LYS A 136 -5.45 5.95 18.64
CA LYS A 136 -3.99 6.00 18.61
C LYS A 136 -3.44 6.09 17.18
N ALA A 137 -4.00 5.33 16.25
CA ALA A 137 -3.57 5.35 14.85
C ALA A 137 -3.90 6.69 14.16
N VAL A 138 -5.08 7.25 14.43
CA VAL A 138 -5.51 8.55 13.90
C VAL A 138 -4.62 9.67 14.43
N ASP A 139 -4.38 9.72 15.74
CA ASP A 139 -3.56 10.75 16.38
C ASP A 139 -2.10 10.68 15.88
N SER A 140 -1.58 9.45 15.71
CA SER A 140 -0.23 9.25 15.15
C SER A 140 -0.14 9.80 13.72
N ALA A 141 -1.06 9.43 12.83
CA ALA A 141 -1.03 9.89 11.45
C ALA A 141 -1.13 11.43 11.33
N LEU A 142 -1.93 12.08 12.18
CA LEU A 142 -2.02 13.54 12.19
C LEU A 142 -0.73 14.22 12.64
N ARG A 143 -0.05 13.67 13.66
CA ARG A 143 1.28 14.17 14.11
C ARG A 143 2.32 14.13 13.00
N PHE A 144 2.26 13.12 12.13
CA PHE A 144 3.18 12.99 10.99
C PHE A 144 2.79 13.84 9.77
N GLY A 145 1.73 14.67 9.88
CA GLY A 145 1.37 15.67 8.87
C GLY A 145 0.32 15.20 7.86
N CYS A 146 -0.49 14.20 8.20
CA CYS A 146 -1.67 13.83 7.43
C CYS A 146 -2.71 14.96 7.48
N LYS A 147 -3.30 15.36 6.34
CA LYS A 147 -4.36 16.37 6.26
C LYS A 147 -5.74 15.84 6.64
N GLY A 148 -5.88 14.53 6.64
CA GLY A 148 -7.09 13.86 7.08
C GLY A 148 -6.98 12.36 7.00
N ILE A 149 -7.62 11.68 7.94
CA ILE A 149 -7.63 10.22 8.03
C ILE A 149 -9.03 9.73 8.41
N LYS A 150 -9.44 8.64 7.77
CA LYS A 150 -10.63 7.88 8.15
C LYS A 150 -10.25 6.44 8.38
N VAL A 151 -10.62 5.91 9.53
CA VAL A 151 -10.47 4.48 9.86
C VAL A 151 -11.84 3.89 10.09
N ARG A 152 -12.12 2.73 9.50
CA ARG A 152 -13.36 1.97 9.72
C ARG A 152 -13.00 0.55 10.11
N VAL A 153 -13.58 0.09 11.19
CA VAL A 153 -13.45 -1.28 11.68
C VAL A 153 -14.82 -1.92 11.67
N SER A 154 -14.94 -3.14 11.13
CA SER A 154 -16.20 -3.86 10.98
C SER A 154 -16.04 -5.33 11.31
N GLY A 155 -16.99 -5.87 12.06
CA GLY A 155 -16.99 -7.25 12.53
C GLY A 155 -17.55 -7.39 13.95
N ARG A 156 -17.23 -8.48 14.63
CA ARG A 156 -17.58 -8.73 16.04
C ARG A 156 -16.66 -7.97 16.97
N LEU A 157 -16.93 -6.66 17.13
CA LEU A 157 -16.08 -5.77 17.92
C LEU A 157 -16.15 -6.16 19.41
N ASN A 158 -14.97 -6.35 20.04
CA ASN A 158 -14.82 -6.84 21.42
C ASN A 158 -15.49 -8.20 21.70
N GLY A 159 -15.68 -9.03 20.68
CA GLY A 159 -16.30 -10.35 20.85
C GLY A 159 -17.82 -10.37 20.94
N ASN A 160 -18.50 -9.24 20.69
CA ASN A 160 -19.97 -9.21 20.70
C ASN A 160 -20.54 -10.15 19.63
N GLU A 161 -21.68 -10.79 19.91
CA GLU A 161 -22.35 -11.71 18.98
C GLU A 161 -22.79 -11.00 17.70
N ILE A 162 -23.36 -9.79 17.84
CA ILE A 162 -23.83 -9.00 16.71
C ILE A 162 -22.67 -8.18 16.13
N ALA A 163 -22.38 -8.40 14.85
CA ALA A 163 -21.38 -7.64 14.14
C ALA A 163 -21.84 -6.19 13.91
N ARG A 164 -20.94 -5.26 14.10
CA ARG A 164 -21.18 -3.84 13.83
C ARG A 164 -19.97 -3.18 13.18
N SER A 165 -20.17 -1.97 12.66
CA SER A 165 -19.08 -1.17 12.11
C SER A 165 -19.00 0.17 12.82
N GLU A 166 -17.78 0.49 13.27
CA GLU A 166 -17.47 1.82 13.83
C GLU A 166 -16.39 2.49 12.99
N TRP A 167 -16.42 3.81 12.91
CA TRP A 167 -15.45 4.59 12.17
C TRP A 167 -15.10 5.89 12.87
N TYR A 168 -13.86 6.32 12.66
CA TYR A 168 -13.37 7.63 13.06
C TYR A 168 -12.91 8.39 11.82
N LEU A 169 -13.27 9.66 11.74
CA LEU A 169 -12.82 10.61 10.73
C LEU A 169 -12.25 11.84 11.45
N GLN A 170 -11.03 12.19 11.09
CA GLN A 170 -10.42 13.41 11.58
C GLN A 170 -9.71 14.13 10.43
N GLY A 171 -9.86 15.45 10.37
CA GLY A 171 -9.42 16.26 9.25
C GLY A 171 -10.33 16.16 8.02
N ARG A 172 -9.80 16.53 6.85
CA ARG A 172 -10.53 16.57 5.57
C ARG A 172 -10.23 15.34 4.74
N LEU A 173 -11.25 14.74 4.11
CA LEU A 173 -11.08 13.58 3.23
C LEU A 173 -11.92 13.75 1.95
N PRO A 174 -11.43 14.43 0.92
CA PRO A 174 -12.17 14.70 -0.32
C PRO A 174 -12.11 13.49 -1.26
N LEU A 175 -13.00 12.50 -1.08
CA LEU A 175 -12.99 11.25 -1.85
C LEU A 175 -13.30 11.45 -3.33
N HIS A 176 -14.13 12.45 -3.67
CA HIS A 176 -14.55 12.74 -5.05
C HIS A 176 -13.58 13.62 -5.84
N THR A 177 -12.56 14.19 -5.19
CA THR A 177 -11.57 15.05 -5.83
C THR A 177 -10.46 14.19 -6.44
N LEU A 178 -10.29 14.21 -7.76
CA LEU A 178 -9.26 13.43 -8.48
C LEU A 178 -7.83 13.84 -8.11
N ARG A 179 -7.59 15.15 -7.98
CA ARG A 179 -6.26 15.69 -7.64
C ARG A 179 -5.83 15.41 -6.19
N ALA A 180 -6.75 14.92 -5.34
CA ALA A 180 -6.43 14.59 -3.96
C ALA A 180 -5.61 13.29 -3.87
N ASP A 181 -4.45 13.33 -3.24
CA ASP A 181 -3.63 12.15 -2.95
C ASP A 181 -4.20 11.40 -1.75
N ILE A 182 -5.02 10.40 -2.04
CA ILE A 182 -5.63 9.54 -1.04
C ILE A 182 -5.04 8.15 -1.17
N ASP A 183 -4.44 7.68 -0.08
CA ASP A 183 -4.00 6.31 0.06
C ASP A 183 -5.06 5.47 0.75
N PHE A 184 -5.16 4.19 0.37
CA PHE A 184 -6.15 3.25 0.90
C PHE A 184 -5.47 1.95 1.32
N GLY A 185 -5.79 1.48 2.52
CA GLY A 185 -5.34 0.21 3.06
C GLY A 185 -6.52 -0.62 3.56
N PHE A 186 -6.42 -1.93 3.35
CA PHE A 186 -7.35 -2.92 3.85
C PHE A 186 -6.58 -4.07 4.47
N THR A 187 -6.99 -4.47 5.67
CA THR A 187 -6.39 -5.60 6.40
C THR A 187 -7.47 -6.32 7.20
N GLU A 188 -7.32 -7.61 7.31
CA GLU A 188 -8.16 -8.47 8.12
C GLU A 188 -7.41 -8.86 9.40
N ALA A 189 -8.04 -8.60 10.55
CA ALA A 189 -7.57 -9.08 11.85
C ALA A 189 -8.30 -10.38 12.18
N ARG A 190 -7.55 -11.46 12.35
CA ARG A 190 -8.09 -12.78 12.71
C ARG A 190 -8.12 -12.90 14.22
N THR A 191 -9.31 -12.76 14.80
CA THR A 191 -9.52 -12.88 16.24
C THR A 191 -10.16 -14.23 16.59
N THR A 192 -10.16 -14.59 17.87
CA THR A 192 -10.81 -15.81 18.37
C THR A 192 -12.33 -15.85 18.11
N TYR A 193 -12.95 -14.67 17.96
CA TYR A 193 -14.38 -14.51 17.69
C TYR A 193 -14.76 -14.35 16.22
N GLY A 194 -13.77 -14.41 15.32
CA GLY A 194 -13.95 -14.24 13.88
C GLY A 194 -13.05 -13.17 13.29
N VAL A 195 -13.30 -12.84 12.02
CA VAL A 195 -12.49 -11.87 11.27
C VAL A 195 -13.07 -10.47 11.42
N ILE A 196 -12.20 -9.52 11.71
CA ILE A 196 -12.52 -8.09 11.76
C ILE A 196 -11.84 -7.40 10.61
N GLY A 197 -12.62 -6.76 9.72
CA GLY A 197 -12.10 -5.98 8.59
C GLY A 197 -11.72 -4.57 9.02
N VAL A 198 -10.50 -4.15 8.72
CA VAL A 198 -9.99 -2.79 8.96
C VAL A 198 -9.78 -2.10 7.61
N LYS A 199 -10.43 -0.95 7.41
CA LYS A 199 -10.24 -0.08 6.24
C LYS A 199 -9.70 1.26 6.68
N CYS A 200 -8.65 1.72 6.02
CA CYS A 200 -8.00 3.00 6.32
C CYS A 200 -7.90 3.85 5.05
N TRP A 201 -8.21 5.14 5.16
CA TRP A 201 -8.04 6.16 4.12
C TRP A 201 -7.17 7.26 4.71
N VAL A 202 -6.07 7.58 4.05
CA VAL A 202 -5.15 8.64 4.46
C VAL A 202 -5.07 9.67 3.35
N TYR A 203 -5.41 10.91 3.67
CA TYR A 203 -5.29 12.04 2.76
C TYR A 203 -3.99 12.80 3.03
N LYS A 204 -3.08 12.77 2.06
CA LYS A 204 -1.75 13.40 2.16
C LYS A 204 -1.76 14.86 1.70
N GLY A 205 -2.65 15.21 0.78
CA GLY A 205 -2.75 16.54 0.20
C GLY A 205 -3.23 16.52 -1.25
N GLU A 206 -3.14 17.64 -1.94
CA GLU A 206 -3.48 17.74 -3.36
C GLU A 206 -2.21 17.75 -4.20
N ILE A 207 -2.24 16.99 -5.29
CA ILE A 207 -1.19 17.00 -6.32
C ILE A 207 -1.66 18.02 -7.37
N LEU A 208 -1.05 19.19 -7.36
CA LEU A 208 -1.24 20.19 -8.41
C LEU A 208 -0.27 19.85 -9.52
N GLN A 209 -0.76 19.60 -10.73
CA GLN A 209 0.07 19.52 -11.93
C GLN A 209 0.69 20.90 -12.12
N GLN A 210 2.00 21.01 -11.94
CA GLN A 210 2.73 22.18 -12.42
C GLN A 210 2.58 22.18 -13.94
N LYS A 211 1.82 23.15 -14.50
CA LYS A 211 1.89 23.43 -15.92
C LYS A 211 3.38 23.69 -16.21
N LYS A 212 4.02 22.80 -16.96
CA LYS A 212 5.30 23.11 -17.58
C LYS A 212 5.08 24.43 -18.32
N ARG A 213 5.76 25.48 -17.88
CA ARG A 213 5.89 26.73 -18.63
C ARG A 213 6.82 26.43 -19.82
N GLU A 214 6.32 25.73 -20.80
CA GLU A 214 6.90 25.64 -22.15
C GLU A 214 6.53 26.95 -22.82
N GLY A 215 7.43 27.92 -22.86
CA GLY A 215 7.17 29.12 -23.64
C GLY A 215 7.93 30.40 -23.23
N GLN A 216 9.06 30.30 -22.55
CA GLN A 216 9.85 31.53 -22.28
C GLN A 216 11.36 31.42 -22.54
N GLN A 217 11.82 30.54 -23.42
CA GLN A 217 13.23 30.50 -23.86
C GLN A 217 13.43 30.61 -25.37
N ALA A 218 12.43 31.00 -26.13
CA ALA A 218 12.55 31.21 -27.59
C ALA A 218 12.62 32.69 -28.00
N ALA A 219 12.81 33.64 -27.08
CA ALA A 219 12.81 35.09 -27.40
C ALA A 219 14.05 35.84 -26.89
N ALA A 220 15.17 35.18 -26.63
CA ALA A 220 16.41 35.83 -26.24
C ALA A 220 17.64 35.30 -27.00
N GLY A 221 17.51 35.16 -28.30
CA GLY A 221 18.60 34.69 -29.18
C GLY A 221 18.46 35.26 -30.59
N GLY A 222 18.35 36.57 -30.69
CA GLY A 222 18.33 37.24 -31.98
C GLY A 222 18.82 38.68 -31.81
N PHE A 223 20.14 38.84 -31.86
CA PHE A 223 20.87 39.98 -32.45
C PHE A 223 22.31 39.51 -32.64
#